data_e282a6b0ff93a2c260ab92343740594c
#
_entry.id   e282a6b0ff93a2c260ab92343740594c
#
_cell.length_a   1.000
_cell.length_b   1.000
_cell.length_c   1.000
_cell.angle_alpha   90.00
_cell.angle_beta   90.00
_cell.angle_gamma   90.00
#
_symmetry.space_group_name_H-M   'P 1'
#
loop_
_entity.id
_entity.type
_entity.pdbx_description
1 polymer ?
#
loop_
_entity_poly.entity_id
_entity_poly.type
_entity_poly.pdbx_seq_one_letter_code
_entity_poly.pdbx_strand_id
1 'polypeptide(L)'
;MNNNIESFNDEELRKRAASNEELNIRLTNNYAFQKIFKNEEIVKGFLMALLHLKETDIETLEVVDPFVEGEVKEEKEGILDVKMVLNGGKKINIEMQNTYQEDWAERSLFYNCRMFTEGLKKGELYYELPPCIHVGILDFNYLKSPGFYHRILLQDDKTGELYSSKFQFHVIELSKLKSTKGKAKKQELYRWAKLISASTWEEVREESEGNHYMEKVRDEMIKMSRDESERYLYLREQMAIRDKASQLRSAENRGRREGREEGRKEGRQQGEVLKLITMVKKKIENGDSVAKIADDLLEDADVIEKIYDIIKENPEKTREEICEILMN
;
A
#
# COMPACT_ATOMS: atom_id res chain seq x y z
N MET A 1 -29.50 -26.37 27.48
CA MET A 1 -28.58 -26.86 26.46
C MET A 1 -27.18 -26.55 26.95
N ASN A 2 -26.45 -27.57 27.34
CA ASN A 2 -25.13 -27.48 27.98
C ASN A 2 -24.10 -27.01 26.94
N ASN A 3 -23.60 -25.82 27.11
CA ASN A 3 -22.37 -25.39 26.46
C ASN A 3 -21.18 -26.08 27.14
N ASN A 4 -20.84 -27.27 26.68
CA ASN A 4 -19.52 -27.86 26.93
C ASN A 4 -18.54 -27.05 26.05
N ILE A 5 -17.97 -25.97 26.61
CA ILE A 5 -16.71 -25.43 26.15
C ILE A 5 -15.67 -26.44 26.65
N GLU A 6 -15.30 -27.40 25.81
CA GLU A 6 -14.15 -28.26 26.06
C GLU A 6 -12.94 -27.38 26.27
N SER A 7 -12.48 -27.32 27.52
CA SER A 7 -11.17 -26.78 27.87
C SER A 7 -10.12 -27.71 27.23
N PHE A 8 -9.68 -27.36 26.01
CA PHE A 8 -8.59 -28.07 25.35
C PHE A 8 -7.34 -28.00 26.24
N ASN A 9 -6.74 -29.15 26.49
CA ASN A 9 -5.59 -29.37 27.33
C ASN A 9 -4.36 -28.60 26.78
N ASP A 10 -3.59 -27.97 27.64
CA ASP A 10 -2.31 -27.28 27.35
C ASP A 10 -1.33 -28.15 26.53
N GLU A 11 -1.47 -29.46 26.60
CA GLU A 11 -0.65 -30.44 25.88
C GLU A 11 -0.92 -30.43 24.37
N GLU A 12 -2.15 -30.22 23.92
CA GLU A 12 -2.48 -30.12 22.50
C GLU A 12 -2.06 -28.76 21.89
N LEU A 13 -2.05 -27.73 22.73
CA LEU A 13 -1.47 -26.42 22.42
C LEU A 13 0.03 -26.54 22.13
N ARG A 14 0.73 -27.24 23.01
CA ARG A 14 2.18 -27.51 22.90
C ARG A 14 2.48 -28.38 21.67
N LYS A 15 1.64 -29.37 21.37
CA LYS A 15 1.80 -30.24 20.18
C LYS A 15 1.67 -29.44 18.88
N ARG A 16 0.70 -28.54 18.74
CA ARG A 16 0.55 -27.69 17.56
C ARG A 16 1.70 -26.70 17.44
N ALA A 17 2.09 -26.03 18.52
CA ALA A 17 3.26 -25.16 18.54
C ALA A 17 4.57 -25.91 18.26
N ALA A 18 4.60 -27.24 18.44
CA ALA A 18 5.73 -28.11 18.10
C ALA A 18 5.68 -28.65 16.67
N SER A 19 4.57 -28.44 15.93
CA SER A 19 4.41 -28.93 14.56
C SER A 19 4.96 -27.95 13.52
N ASN A 20 5.37 -28.46 12.36
CA ASN A 20 5.73 -27.70 11.15
C ASN A 20 4.51 -27.37 10.30
N GLU A 21 3.30 -27.40 10.87
CA GLU A 21 2.07 -27.11 10.13
C GLU A 21 1.99 -25.63 9.74
N GLU A 22 1.39 -25.39 8.59
CA GLU A 22 1.08 -24.03 8.16
C GLU A 22 0.09 -23.37 9.13
N LEU A 23 0.25 -22.06 9.32
CA LEU A 23 -0.66 -21.29 10.15
C LEU A 23 -2.03 -21.16 9.46
N ASN A 24 -3.08 -21.53 10.18
CA ASN A 24 -4.45 -21.24 9.76
C ASN A 24 -4.87 -19.80 10.07
N ILE A 25 -4.11 -19.07 10.89
CA ILE A 25 -4.24 -17.64 11.20
C ILE A 25 -2.85 -17.02 11.14
N ARG A 26 -2.66 -16.01 10.27
CA ARG A 26 -1.41 -15.28 10.11
C ARG A 26 -1.56 -13.84 10.61
N LEU A 27 -0.52 -13.30 11.24
CA LEU A 27 -0.51 -11.92 11.74
C LEU A 27 -0.44 -10.86 10.64
N THR A 28 -0.10 -11.25 9.41
CA THR A 28 -0.19 -10.34 8.25
C THR A 28 -1.64 -10.06 7.81
N ASN A 29 -2.64 -10.73 8.40
CA ASN A 29 -4.04 -10.41 8.22
C ASN A 29 -4.46 -9.30 9.20
N ASN A 30 -5.16 -8.26 8.73
CA ASN A 30 -5.50 -7.09 9.52
C ASN A 30 -6.35 -7.45 10.75
N TYR A 31 -7.34 -8.34 10.60
CA TYR A 31 -8.18 -8.77 11.71
C TYR A 31 -7.36 -9.42 12.82
N ALA A 32 -6.52 -10.39 12.47
CA ALA A 32 -5.67 -11.09 13.43
C ALA A 32 -4.66 -10.13 14.08
N PHE A 33 -4.06 -9.25 13.29
CA PHE A 33 -3.14 -8.23 13.77
C PHE A 33 -3.81 -7.31 14.80
N GLN A 34 -4.92 -6.66 14.43
CA GLN A 34 -5.65 -5.75 15.31
C GLN A 34 -6.09 -6.44 16.60
N LYS A 35 -6.59 -7.67 16.49
CA LYS A 35 -7.06 -8.44 17.66
C LYS A 35 -5.94 -8.69 18.66
N ILE A 36 -4.77 -9.11 18.19
CA ILE A 36 -3.62 -9.44 19.02
C ILE A 36 -2.91 -8.18 19.53
N PHE A 37 -2.72 -7.18 18.67
CA PHE A 37 -2.05 -5.92 19.03
C PHE A 37 -2.93 -4.94 19.82
N LYS A 38 -4.19 -5.27 20.11
CA LYS A 38 -5.00 -4.59 21.16
C LYS A 38 -4.61 -5.01 22.58
N ASN A 39 -3.82 -6.06 22.74
CA ASN A 39 -3.29 -6.44 24.03
C ASN A 39 -2.11 -5.53 24.41
N GLU A 40 -2.28 -4.72 25.46
CA GLU A 40 -1.30 -3.72 25.90
C GLU A 40 0.07 -4.31 26.23
N GLU A 41 0.11 -5.53 26.78
CA GLU A 41 1.37 -6.20 27.11
C GLU A 41 2.14 -6.60 25.83
N ILE A 42 1.45 -7.09 24.81
CA ILE A 42 2.05 -7.41 23.51
C ILE A 42 2.61 -6.14 22.86
N VAL A 43 1.80 -5.09 22.83
CA VAL A 43 2.22 -3.79 22.26
C VAL A 43 3.39 -3.20 23.04
N LYS A 44 3.40 -3.31 24.37
CA LYS A 44 4.53 -2.87 25.20
C LYS A 44 5.84 -3.51 24.74
N GLY A 45 5.87 -4.83 24.58
CA GLY A 45 7.05 -5.54 24.10
C GLY A 45 7.48 -5.12 22.69
N PHE A 46 6.53 -4.93 21.80
CA PHE A 46 6.82 -4.44 20.44
C PHE A 46 7.40 -3.00 20.44
N LEU A 47 6.82 -2.09 21.21
CA LEU A 47 7.30 -0.71 21.33
C LEU A 47 8.68 -0.61 21.98
N MET A 48 8.98 -1.46 22.94
CA MET A 48 10.33 -1.55 23.53
C MET A 48 11.36 -1.88 22.44
N ALA A 49 11.07 -2.85 21.59
CA ALA A 49 11.96 -3.21 20.48
C ALA A 49 12.05 -2.12 19.39
N LEU A 50 10.93 -1.49 19.04
CA LEU A 50 10.85 -0.48 17.98
C LEU A 50 11.53 0.83 18.38
N LEU A 51 11.29 1.30 19.60
CA LEU A 51 11.73 2.61 20.09
C LEU A 51 12.99 2.52 20.98
N HIS A 52 13.56 1.32 21.13
CA HIS A 52 14.71 1.04 21.99
C HIS A 52 14.51 1.48 23.45
N LEU A 53 13.30 1.22 24.00
CA LEU A 53 12.93 1.53 25.37
C LEU A 53 13.22 0.36 26.28
N LYS A 54 13.54 0.65 27.53
CA LYS A 54 13.50 -0.32 28.62
C LYS A 54 12.09 -0.40 29.19
N GLU A 55 11.77 -1.46 29.86
CA GLU A 55 10.48 -1.61 30.52
C GLU A 55 10.18 -0.47 31.51
N THR A 56 11.22 -0.01 32.22
CA THR A 56 11.16 1.12 33.16
C THR A 56 10.86 2.47 32.48
N ASP A 57 11.06 2.58 31.18
CA ASP A 57 10.79 3.83 30.42
C ASP A 57 9.31 3.93 30.02
N ILE A 58 8.51 2.88 30.29
CA ILE A 58 7.08 2.83 29.99
C ILE A 58 6.31 2.88 31.30
N GLU A 59 5.88 4.10 31.66
CA GLU A 59 5.06 4.33 32.86
C GLU A 59 3.60 3.98 32.62
N THR A 60 3.06 4.42 31.48
CA THR A 60 1.68 4.14 31.05
C THR A 60 1.63 3.82 29.58
N LEU A 61 0.76 2.87 29.22
CA LEU A 61 0.42 2.53 27.85
C LEU A 61 -1.07 2.23 27.81
N GLU A 62 -1.80 2.93 26.97
CA GLU A 62 -3.24 2.77 26.82
C GLU A 62 -3.56 2.61 25.32
N VAL A 63 -4.25 1.51 24.96
CA VAL A 63 -4.82 1.31 23.63
C VAL A 63 -6.16 2.02 23.58
N VAL A 64 -6.27 3.02 22.72
CA VAL A 64 -7.42 3.92 22.62
C VAL A 64 -8.28 3.61 21.39
N ASP A 65 -9.45 4.25 21.31
CA ASP A 65 -10.35 4.12 20.15
C ASP A 65 -9.58 4.47 18.86
N PRO A 66 -9.56 3.58 17.85
CA PRO A 66 -8.87 3.78 16.60
C PRO A 66 -9.54 4.81 15.67
N PHE A 67 -10.76 5.28 16.00
CA PHE A 67 -11.43 6.30 15.19
C PHE A 67 -10.70 7.63 15.29
N VAL A 68 -10.48 8.25 14.12
CA VAL A 68 -10.06 9.63 14.00
C VAL A 68 -11.26 10.37 13.38
N GLU A 69 -11.98 11.11 14.24
CA GLU A 69 -13.19 11.84 13.82
C GLU A 69 -12.86 12.94 12.81
N GLY A 70 -13.69 13.08 11.77
CA GLY A 70 -13.72 14.25 10.90
C GLY A 70 -14.40 15.42 11.63
N GLU A 71 -13.88 16.63 11.50
CA GLU A 71 -14.50 17.83 12.08
C GLU A 71 -15.81 18.19 11.36
N VAL A 72 -15.98 17.76 10.12
CA VAL A 72 -17.17 17.97 9.28
C VAL A 72 -17.64 16.65 8.67
N LYS A 73 -18.96 16.44 8.54
CA LYS A 73 -19.56 15.21 7.98
C LYS A 73 -19.02 14.79 6.58
N GLU A 74 -18.43 15.70 5.85
CA GLU A 74 -17.88 15.49 4.51
C GLU A 74 -16.38 15.13 4.51
N GLU A 75 -15.72 15.19 5.67
CA GLU A 75 -14.30 14.81 5.78
C GLU A 75 -14.14 13.29 5.81
N LYS A 76 -13.03 12.86 5.22
CA LYS A 76 -12.67 11.43 5.21
C LYS A 76 -12.36 10.97 6.62
N GLU A 77 -13.25 10.15 7.18
CA GLU A 77 -13.02 9.46 8.45
C GLU A 77 -11.88 8.45 8.30
N GLY A 78 -11.05 8.35 9.31
CA GLY A 78 -9.94 7.40 9.36
C GLY A 78 -10.18 6.36 10.46
N ILE A 79 -10.05 5.08 10.10
CA ILE A 79 -9.96 3.99 11.07
C ILE A 79 -8.51 3.52 11.06
N LEU A 80 -7.84 3.69 12.19
CA LEU A 80 -6.49 3.20 12.42
C LEU A 80 -6.54 1.75 12.90
N ASP A 81 -5.50 0.97 12.63
CA ASP A 81 -5.51 -0.43 13.07
C ASP A 81 -5.36 -0.55 14.58
N VAL A 82 -4.31 0.03 15.15
CA VAL A 82 -4.10 0.07 16.60
C VAL A 82 -3.54 1.44 17.00
N LYS A 83 -4.36 2.24 17.70
CA LYS A 83 -3.99 3.56 18.21
C LYS A 83 -3.73 3.48 19.71
N MET A 84 -2.70 4.16 20.17
CA MET A 84 -2.32 4.14 21.58
C MET A 84 -1.68 5.45 22.04
N VAL A 85 -1.69 5.64 23.36
CA VAL A 85 -1.01 6.74 24.05
C VAL A 85 0.03 6.15 25.01
N LEU A 86 1.27 6.59 24.85
CA LEU A 86 2.42 6.19 25.66
C LEU A 86 2.82 7.33 26.59
N ASN A 87 3.00 7.03 27.90
CA ASN A 87 3.43 7.96 28.94
C ASN A 87 2.61 9.27 28.94
N GLY A 88 1.29 9.13 28.86
CA GLY A 88 0.34 10.24 28.95
C GLY A 88 0.38 11.28 27.84
N GLY A 89 1.17 11.08 26.79
CA GLY A 89 1.27 12.13 25.74
C GLY A 89 1.65 11.63 24.34
N LYS A 90 2.61 10.73 24.22
CA LYS A 90 3.07 10.28 22.89
C LYS A 90 2.01 9.44 22.20
N LYS A 91 1.49 9.91 21.07
CA LYS A 91 0.48 9.18 20.27
C LYS A 91 1.18 8.29 19.26
N ILE A 92 0.76 7.03 19.20
CA ILE A 92 1.32 6.02 18.30
C ILE A 92 0.19 5.32 17.58
N ASN A 93 0.33 5.17 16.26
CA ASN A 93 -0.51 4.31 15.43
C ASN A 93 0.34 3.21 14.83
N ILE A 94 -0.15 1.96 14.86
CA ILE A 94 0.47 0.83 14.16
C ILE A 94 -0.54 0.30 13.14
N GLU A 95 -0.14 0.26 11.88
CA GLU A 95 -0.93 -0.26 10.76
C GLU A 95 -0.25 -1.47 10.12
N MET A 96 -1.02 -2.53 9.87
CA MET A 96 -0.61 -3.69 9.09
C MET A 96 -1.16 -3.57 7.66
N GLN A 97 -0.29 -3.59 6.66
CA GLN A 97 -0.68 -3.52 5.25
C GLN A 97 -0.15 -4.73 4.48
N ASN A 98 -1.07 -5.57 4.01
CA ASN A 98 -0.75 -6.80 3.29
C ASN A 98 -0.88 -6.68 1.76
N THR A 99 -1.40 -5.57 1.26
CA THR A 99 -1.58 -5.31 -0.17
C THR A 99 -0.90 -4.00 -0.54
N TYR A 100 -0.12 -4.02 -1.63
CA TYR A 100 0.55 -2.84 -2.14
C TYR A 100 -0.43 -1.69 -2.41
N GLN A 101 -0.10 -0.51 -1.93
CA GLN A 101 -0.82 0.74 -2.14
C GLN A 101 0.18 1.79 -2.62
N GLU A 102 -0.07 2.35 -3.79
CA GLU A 102 0.80 3.36 -4.38
C GLU A 102 0.83 4.64 -3.54
N ASP A 103 -0.31 5.01 -2.99
CA ASP A 103 -0.55 6.20 -2.15
C ASP A 103 -0.33 5.96 -0.65
N TRP A 104 0.43 4.91 -0.28
CA TRP A 104 0.65 4.59 1.14
C TRP A 104 1.36 5.72 1.90
N ALA A 105 2.31 6.43 1.28
CA ALA A 105 3.01 7.54 1.90
C ALA A 105 2.04 8.69 2.24
N GLU A 106 1.21 9.08 1.27
CA GLU A 106 0.22 10.14 1.42
C GLU A 106 -0.83 9.76 2.48
N ARG A 107 -1.26 8.50 2.47
CA ARG A 107 -2.18 7.94 3.47
C ARG A 107 -1.56 7.98 4.87
N SER A 108 -0.33 7.55 5.03
CA SER A 108 0.37 7.56 6.33
C SER A 108 0.59 8.99 6.85
N LEU A 109 0.93 9.93 5.95
CA LEU A 109 1.02 11.35 6.25
C LEU A 109 -0.32 11.89 6.73
N PHE A 110 -1.41 11.63 6.01
CA PHE A 110 -2.74 12.10 6.36
C PHE A 110 -3.14 11.67 7.79
N TYR A 111 -3.02 10.37 8.10
CA TYR A 111 -3.38 9.87 9.42
C TYR A 111 -2.47 10.38 10.54
N ASN A 112 -1.17 10.50 10.28
CA ASN A 112 -0.24 11.03 11.27
C ASN A 112 -0.48 12.53 11.54
N CYS A 113 -0.81 13.33 10.51
CA CYS A 113 -1.22 14.72 10.64
C CYS A 113 -2.49 14.87 11.49
N ARG A 114 -3.53 14.06 11.19
CA ARG A 114 -4.78 14.05 11.96
C ARG A 114 -4.51 13.74 13.43
N MET A 115 -3.76 12.70 13.71
CA MET A 115 -3.38 12.30 15.06
C MET A 115 -2.54 13.38 15.77
N PHE A 116 -1.68 14.10 15.03
CA PHE A 116 -0.83 15.15 15.57
C PHE A 116 -1.64 16.37 16.01
N THR A 117 -2.64 16.77 15.23
CA THR A 117 -3.49 17.93 15.54
C THR A 117 -4.64 17.60 16.48
N GLU A 118 -4.95 16.30 16.66
CA GLU A 118 -6.02 15.86 17.54
C GLU A 118 -5.79 16.28 18.99
N GLY A 119 -6.77 16.96 19.59
CA GLY A 119 -6.74 17.35 20.99
C GLY A 119 -6.05 18.66 21.30
N LEU A 120 -5.54 19.39 20.30
CA LEU A 120 -5.04 20.77 20.53
C LEU A 120 -6.22 21.69 20.73
N LYS A 121 -6.37 22.23 21.96
CA LYS A 121 -7.45 23.13 22.32
C LYS A 121 -7.06 24.59 22.12
N LYS A 122 -8.08 25.44 21.97
CA LYS A 122 -7.86 26.88 21.85
C LYS A 122 -7.16 27.43 23.10
N GLY A 123 -5.99 28.01 22.91
CA GLY A 123 -5.16 28.61 23.97
C GLY A 123 -4.03 27.72 24.48
N GLU A 124 -3.96 26.46 24.07
CA GLU A 124 -2.80 25.61 24.37
C GLU A 124 -1.59 26.04 23.52
N LEU A 125 -0.41 25.79 24.05
CA LEU A 125 0.82 26.23 23.42
C LEU A 125 1.36 25.15 22.47
N TYR A 126 1.86 25.53 21.30
CA TYR A 126 2.33 24.57 20.29
C TYR A 126 3.47 23.65 20.77
N TYR A 127 4.28 24.07 21.75
CA TYR A 127 5.33 23.22 22.29
C TYR A 127 4.77 22.04 23.12
N GLU A 128 3.52 22.13 23.58
CA GLU A 128 2.81 21.06 24.33
C GLU A 128 2.29 19.95 23.41
N LEU A 129 2.27 20.18 22.07
CA LEU A 129 1.92 19.12 21.13
C LEU A 129 2.73 17.85 21.38
N PRO A 130 2.07 16.72 21.63
CA PRO A 130 2.78 15.48 21.91
C PRO A 130 3.47 14.93 20.65
N PRO A 131 4.57 14.18 20.81
CA PRO A 131 5.12 13.42 19.70
C PRO A 131 4.10 12.46 19.10
N CYS A 132 4.10 12.37 17.77
CA CYS A 132 3.21 11.50 17.01
C CYS A 132 4.02 10.54 16.13
N ILE A 133 3.75 9.26 16.25
CA ILE A 133 4.48 8.20 15.58
C ILE A 133 3.50 7.34 14.78
N HIS A 134 3.72 7.26 13.48
CA HIS A 134 3.03 6.31 12.61
C HIS A 134 3.96 5.15 12.29
N VAL A 135 3.51 3.93 12.53
CA VAL A 135 4.24 2.69 12.28
C VAL A 135 3.51 1.90 11.20
N GLY A 136 4.10 1.82 10.01
CA GLY A 136 3.62 0.96 8.94
C GLY A 136 4.37 -0.37 8.90
N ILE A 137 3.65 -1.49 9.02
CA ILE A 137 4.18 -2.83 8.83
C ILE A 137 3.66 -3.31 7.46
N LEU A 138 4.58 -3.44 6.49
CA LEU A 138 4.24 -3.70 5.09
C LEU A 138 4.68 -5.11 4.68
N ASP A 139 3.75 -5.91 4.16
CA ASP A 139 4.06 -7.22 3.58
C ASP A 139 4.44 -7.12 2.08
N PHE A 140 4.97 -5.97 1.69
CA PHE A 140 5.46 -5.68 0.35
C PHE A 140 6.66 -4.73 0.38
N ASN A 141 7.39 -4.60 -0.75
CA ASN A 141 8.46 -3.64 -0.92
C ASN A 141 7.88 -2.27 -1.31
N TYR A 142 8.20 -1.23 -0.55
CA TYR A 142 7.79 0.14 -0.81
C TYR A 142 8.99 1.07 -1.03
N LEU A 143 9.92 1.10 -0.09
CA LEU A 143 11.14 1.92 -0.18
C LEU A 143 12.22 1.22 -1.01
N LYS A 144 13.00 1.99 -1.78
CA LYS A 144 14.08 1.46 -2.62
C LYS A 144 15.27 0.94 -1.81
N SER A 145 15.47 1.42 -0.60
CA SER A 145 16.53 1.01 0.32
C SER A 145 16.40 -0.48 0.68
N PRO A 146 17.53 -1.23 0.82
CA PRO A 146 17.50 -2.67 1.08
C PRO A 146 17.18 -3.04 2.54
N GLY A 147 17.15 -2.09 3.48
CA GLY A 147 16.84 -2.35 4.88
C GLY A 147 15.38 -2.74 5.08
N PHE A 148 15.12 -3.64 6.04
CA PHE A 148 13.74 -4.02 6.41
C PHE A 148 13.06 -2.97 7.30
N TYR A 149 13.81 -2.08 7.92
CA TYR A 149 13.33 -1.06 8.85
C TYR A 149 13.89 0.32 8.51
N HIS A 150 13.01 1.31 8.54
CA HIS A 150 13.34 2.71 8.29
C HIS A 150 12.65 3.60 9.32
N ARG A 151 13.40 4.54 9.87
CA ARG A 151 12.88 5.64 10.68
C ARG A 151 12.99 6.93 9.88
N ILE A 152 11.87 7.59 9.64
CA ILE A 152 11.77 8.81 8.84
C ILE A 152 11.42 9.97 9.77
N LEU A 153 12.18 11.05 9.68
CA LEU A 153 12.08 12.26 10.49
C LEU A 153 12.04 13.48 9.59
N LEU A 154 11.59 14.61 10.14
CA LEU A 154 11.68 15.90 9.47
C LEU A 154 13.09 16.46 9.64
N GLN A 155 13.80 16.62 8.53
CA GLN A 155 15.18 17.09 8.48
C GLN A 155 15.37 18.09 7.33
N ASP A 156 16.35 18.97 7.47
CA ASP A 156 16.84 19.78 6.37
C ASP A 156 17.48 18.87 5.30
N ASP A 157 17.10 19.03 4.05
CA ASP A 157 17.49 18.14 2.94
C ASP A 157 18.97 18.32 2.53
N LYS A 158 19.62 19.43 2.88
CA LYS A 158 21.00 19.74 2.54
C LYS A 158 21.97 19.43 3.69
N THR A 159 21.58 19.78 4.90
CA THR A 159 22.46 19.65 6.07
C THR A 159 22.23 18.37 6.87
N GLY A 160 21.05 17.74 6.72
CA GLY A 160 20.60 16.64 7.56
C GLY A 160 20.24 17.05 8.99
N GLU A 161 20.20 18.37 9.27
CA GLU A 161 19.84 18.86 10.60
C GLU A 161 18.39 18.50 10.94
N LEU A 162 18.20 17.96 12.15
CA LEU A 162 16.88 17.56 12.63
C LEU A 162 16.00 18.79 12.90
N TYR A 163 14.97 18.99 12.07
CA TYR A 163 14.00 20.08 12.25
C TYR A 163 13.03 19.78 13.41
N SER A 164 12.50 18.55 13.48
CA SER A 164 11.61 18.13 14.57
C SER A 164 11.61 16.61 14.75
N SER A 165 11.63 16.19 16.02
CA SER A 165 11.43 14.78 16.42
C SER A 165 10.01 14.47 16.84
N LYS A 166 9.10 15.45 16.80
CA LYS A 166 7.70 15.25 17.23
C LYS A 166 6.84 14.53 16.19
N PHE A 167 7.27 14.49 14.93
CA PHE A 167 6.54 13.86 13.82
C PHE A 167 7.39 12.78 13.19
N GLN A 168 7.01 11.50 13.34
CA GLN A 168 7.85 10.37 12.97
C GLN A 168 7.08 9.31 12.20
N PHE A 169 7.77 8.64 11.26
CA PHE A 169 7.30 7.42 10.63
C PHE A 169 8.31 6.31 10.85
N HIS A 170 7.80 5.13 11.15
CA HIS A 170 8.56 3.90 11.22
C HIS A 170 7.99 2.93 10.18
N VAL A 171 8.81 2.44 9.27
CA VAL A 171 8.41 1.54 8.19
C VAL A 171 9.14 0.23 8.36
N ILE A 172 8.38 -0.86 8.49
CA ILE A 172 8.89 -2.22 8.60
C ILE A 172 8.41 -3.00 7.38
N GLU A 173 9.33 -3.40 6.50
CA GLU A 173 9.02 -4.13 5.26
C GLU A 173 9.35 -5.61 5.43
N LEU A 174 8.33 -6.43 5.70
CA LEU A 174 8.46 -7.86 6.01
C LEU A 174 9.08 -8.64 4.84
N SER A 175 8.78 -8.26 3.62
CA SER A 175 9.34 -8.87 2.40
C SER A 175 10.87 -8.78 2.32
N LYS A 176 11.51 -7.80 3.00
CA LYS A 176 12.97 -7.60 3.02
C LYS A 176 13.71 -8.42 4.09
N LEU A 177 12.99 -9.09 4.98
CA LEU A 177 13.62 -9.87 6.07
C LEU A 177 14.56 -10.95 5.56
N LYS A 178 14.20 -11.64 4.46
CA LYS A 178 15.03 -12.71 3.86
C LYS A 178 16.39 -12.20 3.38
N SER A 179 16.47 -10.97 2.90
CA SER A 179 17.70 -10.34 2.41
C SER A 179 18.49 -9.61 3.49
N THR A 180 17.95 -9.46 4.70
CA THR A 180 18.59 -8.77 5.81
C THR A 180 19.85 -9.52 6.28
N LYS A 181 20.96 -8.81 6.53
CA LYS A 181 22.25 -9.37 6.93
C LYS A 181 22.85 -8.65 8.12
N GLY A 182 23.82 -9.29 8.77
CA GLY A 182 24.68 -8.67 9.77
C GLY A 182 23.99 -8.29 11.07
N LYS A 183 24.33 -7.12 11.61
CA LYS A 183 23.84 -6.65 12.91
C LYS A 183 22.32 -6.49 12.98
N ALA A 184 21.68 -6.20 11.87
CA ALA A 184 20.21 -6.02 11.85
C ALA A 184 19.45 -7.29 12.25
N LYS A 185 19.96 -8.49 11.92
CA LYS A 185 19.36 -9.77 12.38
C LYS A 185 19.43 -10.00 13.89
N LYS A 186 20.32 -9.29 14.60
CA LYS A 186 20.50 -9.43 16.04
C LYS A 186 19.60 -8.47 16.84
N GLN A 187 18.85 -7.61 16.16
CA GLN A 187 17.94 -6.68 16.81
C GLN A 187 16.65 -7.37 17.20
N GLU A 188 16.10 -7.00 18.34
CA GLU A 188 14.82 -7.53 18.85
C GLU A 188 13.68 -7.20 17.87
N LEU A 189 13.71 -6.02 17.24
CA LEU A 189 12.74 -5.64 16.21
C LEU A 189 12.75 -6.59 15.01
N TYR A 190 13.90 -7.18 14.64
CA TYR A 190 13.97 -8.19 13.58
C TYR A 190 13.21 -9.46 13.96
N ARG A 191 13.32 -9.91 15.22
CA ARG A 191 12.57 -11.06 15.74
C ARG A 191 11.05 -10.78 15.73
N TRP A 192 10.64 -9.57 16.15
CA TRP A 192 9.25 -9.14 16.03
C TRP A 192 8.74 -9.19 14.60
N ALA A 193 9.51 -8.63 13.66
CA ALA A 193 9.14 -8.65 12.24
C ALA A 193 9.04 -10.08 11.67
N LYS A 194 9.96 -10.97 12.09
CA LYS A 194 9.91 -12.40 11.75
C LYS A 194 8.68 -13.09 12.32
N LEU A 195 8.35 -12.86 13.58
CA LEU A 195 7.15 -13.39 14.22
C LEU A 195 5.86 -12.93 13.50
N ILE A 196 5.77 -11.64 13.13
CA ILE A 196 4.63 -11.09 12.40
C ILE A 196 4.52 -11.72 10.99
N SER A 197 5.65 -11.98 10.34
CA SER A 197 5.69 -12.59 8.99
C SER A 197 5.60 -14.11 8.97
N ALA A 198 5.57 -14.77 10.13
CA ALA A 198 5.58 -16.22 10.24
C ALA A 198 4.45 -16.90 9.44
N SER A 199 4.76 -18.03 8.85
CA SER A 199 3.85 -18.84 8.03
C SER A 199 3.60 -20.23 8.61
N THR A 200 4.45 -20.67 9.54
CA THR A 200 4.35 -21.97 10.22
C THR A 200 4.40 -21.80 11.74
N TRP A 201 3.88 -22.81 12.46
CA TRP A 201 3.98 -22.85 13.93
C TRP A 201 5.43 -22.98 14.42
N GLU A 202 6.30 -23.62 13.64
CA GLU A 202 7.73 -23.70 13.96
C GLU A 202 8.36 -22.30 13.99
N GLU A 203 8.13 -21.48 12.97
CA GLU A 203 8.62 -20.10 12.91
C GLU A 203 8.09 -19.27 14.08
N VAL A 204 6.80 -19.41 14.45
CA VAL A 204 6.21 -18.71 15.61
C VAL A 204 6.91 -19.14 16.91
N ARG A 205 7.17 -20.43 17.10
CA ARG A 205 7.86 -20.95 18.26
C ARG A 205 9.29 -20.42 18.36
N GLU A 206 10.06 -20.54 17.27
CA GLU A 206 11.46 -20.12 17.24
C GLU A 206 11.64 -18.64 17.57
N GLU A 207 10.82 -17.79 16.96
CA GLU A 207 10.93 -16.34 17.16
C GLU A 207 10.38 -15.90 18.54
N SER A 208 9.42 -16.62 19.11
CA SER A 208 8.83 -16.26 20.41
C SER A 208 9.61 -16.81 21.60
N GLU A 209 10.37 -17.89 21.47
CA GLU A 209 11.06 -18.56 22.56
C GLU A 209 11.97 -17.62 23.37
N GLY A 210 11.79 -17.62 24.70
CA GLY A 210 12.59 -16.81 25.61
C GLY A 210 12.27 -15.33 25.63
N ASN A 211 11.18 -14.89 24.97
CA ASN A 211 10.66 -13.54 25.08
C ASN A 211 9.20 -13.57 25.52
N HIS A 212 8.94 -13.19 26.76
CA HIS A 212 7.63 -13.23 27.38
C HIS A 212 6.53 -12.54 26.54
N TYR A 213 6.81 -11.39 25.95
CA TYR A 213 5.84 -10.66 25.14
C TYR A 213 5.51 -11.38 23.83
N MET A 214 6.50 -11.98 23.19
CA MET A 214 6.33 -12.76 21.96
C MET A 214 5.65 -14.12 22.23
N GLU A 215 5.95 -14.76 23.36
CA GLU A 215 5.25 -15.96 23.82
C GLU A 215 3.77 -15.69 24.03
N LYS A 216 3.41 -14.51 24.52
CA LYS A 216 2.01 -14.09 24.64
C LYS A 216 1.34 -13.92 23.27
N VAL A 217 2.05 -13.40 22.24
CA VAL A 217 1.55 -13.39 20.85
C VAL A 217 1.23 -14.80 20.39
N ARG A 218 2.16 -15.74 20.57
CA ARG A 218 1.96 -17.15 20.23
C ARG A 218 0.70 -17.71 20.89
N ASP A 219 0.53 -17.48 22.19
CA ASP A 219 -0.59 -18.00 22.97
C ASP A 219 -1.92 -17.42 22.50
N GLU A 220 -1.98 -16.13 22.19
CA GLU A 220 -3.18 -15.50 21.60
C GLU A 220 -3.47 -16.03 20.17
N MET A 221 -2.45 -16.25 19.33
CA MET A 221 -2.62 -16.89 18.02
C MET A 221 -3.21 -18.30 18.16
N ILE A 222 -2.76 -19.07 19.14
CA ILE A 222 -3.29 -20.40 19.41
C ILE A 222 -4.77 -20.32 19.83
N LYS A 223 -5.15 -19.41 20.71
CA LYS A 223 -6.55 -19.21 21.12
C LYS A 223 -7.43 -18.85 19.91
N MET A 224 -7.01 -17.86 19.09
CA MET A 224 -7.73 -17.49 17.89
C MET A 224 -7.87 -18.65 16.89
N SER A 225 -6.84 -19.47 16.75
CA SER A 225 -6.85 -20.60 15.81
C SER A 225 -7.88 -21.69 16.16
N ARG A 226 -8.37 -21.71 17.40
CA ARG A 226 -9.34 -22.67 17.93
C ARG A 226 -10.76 -22.14 17.96
N ASP A 227 -10.91 -20.84 18.21
CA ASP A 227 -12.22 -20.21 18.29
C ASP A 227 -12.85 -20.16 16.89
N GLU A 228 -14.01 -20.80 16.73
CA GLU A 228 -14.70 -20.84 15.44
C GLU A 228 -15.16 -19.47 14.97
N SER A 229 -15.58 -18.61 15.91
CA SER A 229 -16.02 -17.25 15.59
C SER A 229 -14.85 -16.39 15.11
N GLU A 230 -13.70 -16.49 15.78
CA GLU A 230 -12.46 -15.80 15.40
C GLU A 230 -11.96 -16.28 14.02
N ARG A 231 -11.97 -17.59 13.78
CA ARG A 231 -11.61 -18.16 12.46
C ARG A 231 -12.57 -17.70 11.36
N TYR A 232 -13.87 -17.61 11.65
CA TYR A 232 -14.86 -17.12 10.70
C TYR A 232 -14.58 -15.65 10.33
N LEU A 233 -14.32 -14.78 11.30
CA LEU A 233 -14.00 -13.37 11.06
C LEU A 233 -12.71 -13.21 10.26
N TYR A 234 -11.68 -13.98 10.59
CA TYR A 234 -10.43 -14.04 9.83
C TYR A 234 -10.65 -14.45 8.36
N LEU A 235 -11.41 -15.52 8.13
CA LEU A 235 -11.69 -16.01 6.78
C LEU A 235 -12.55 -15.00 5.99
N ARG A 236 -13.50 -14.34 6.65
CA ARG A 236 -14.34 -13.29 6.02
C ARG A 236 -13.48 -12.16 5.50
N GLU A 237 -12.51 -11.71 6.27
CA GLU A 237 -11.59 -10.66 5.81
C GLU A 237 -10.70 -11.16 4.65
N GLN A 238 -10.17 -12.37 4.74
CA GLN A 238 -9.42 -12.95 3.62
C GLN A 238 -10.23 -13.04 2.32
N MET A 239 -11.51 -13.39 2.42
CA MET A 239 -12.42 -13.38 1.27
C MET A 239 -12.58 -11.98 0.70
N ALA A 240 -12.83 -10.97 1.53
CA ALA A 240 -12.97 -9.58 1.11
C ALA A 240 -11.70 -9.06 0.39
N ILE A 241 -10.51 -9.40 0.87
CA ILE A 241 -9.23 -9.06 0.23
C ILE A 241 -9.11 -9.73 -1.15
N ARG A 242 -9.45 -11.03 -1.25
CA ARG A 242 -9.43 -11.78 -2.52
C ARG A 242 -10.43 -11.24 -3.54
N ASP A 243 -11.64 -10.89 -3.08
CA ASP A 243 -12.68 -10.31 -3.92
C ASP A 243 -12.24 -8.95 -4.46
N LYS A 244 -11.67 -8.08 -3.62
CA LYS A 244 -11.10 -6.80 -4.03
C LYS A 244 -9.97 -6.97 -5.05
N ALA A 245 -9.05 -7.90 -4.82
CA ALA A 245 -7.97 -8.21 -5.74
C ALA A 245 -8.49 -8.73 -7.09
N SER A 246 -9.53 -9.57 -7.07
CA SER A 246 -10.21 -10.06 -8.28
C SER A 246 -10.90 -8.93 -9.07
N GLN A 247 -11.57 -8.00 -8.36
CA GLN A 247 -12.22 -6.84 -8.97
C GLN A 247 -11.20 -5.91 -9.65
N LEU A 248 -10.09 -5.60 -8.96
CA LEU A 248 -9.00 -4.79 -9.50
C LEU A 248 -8.39 -5.43 -10.75
N ARG A 249 -8.09 -6.72 -10.70
CA ARG A 249 -7.56 -7.47 -11.85
C ARG A 249 -8.53 -7.48 -13.03
N SER A 250 -9.82 -7.57 -12.75
CA SER A 250 -10.86 -7.53 -13.78
C SER A 250 -10.97 -6.15 -14.42
N ALA A 251 -10.85 -5.06 -13.62
CA ALA A 251 -10.82 -3.69 -14.11
C ALA A 251 -9.57 -3.41 -14.97
N GLU A 252 -8.39 -3.85 -14.52
CA GLU A 252 -7.14 -3.75 -15.27
C GLU A 252 -7.20 -4.48 -16.62
N ASN A 253 -7.68 -5.72 -16.62
CA ASN A 253 -7.83 -6.51 -17.86
C ASN A 253 -8.83 -5.87 -18.83
N ARG A 254 -9.90 -5.26 -18.32
CA ARG A 254 -10.86 -4.51 -19.14
C ARG A 254 -10.22 -3.27 -19.75
N GLY A 255 -9.59 -2.41 -18.94
CA GLY A 255 -8.90 -1.22 -19.42
C GLY A 255 -7.81 -1.54 -20.45
N ARG A 256 -7.05 -2.62 -20.22
CA ARG A 256 -6.02 -3.08 -21.18
C ARG A 256 -6.63 -3.55 -22.51
N ARG A 257 -7.81 -4.21 -22.48
CA ARG A 257 -8.51 -4.63 -23.69
C ARG A 257 -9.07 -3.43 -24.43
N GLU A 258 -9.75 -2.52 -23.74
CA GLU A 258 -10.33 -1.29 -24.29
C GLU A 258 -9.24 -0.43 -24.92
N GLY A 259 -8.14 -0.14 -24.22
CA GLY A 259 -7.03 0.63 -24.76
C GLY A 259 -6.35 -0.03 -25.97
N ARG A 260 -6.30 -1.39 -26.03
CA ARG A 260 -5.78 -2.09 -27.21
C ARG A 260 -6.72 -1.97 -28.41
N GLU A 261 -8.03 -2.04 -28.17
CA GLU A 261 -9.03 -1.88 -29.24
C GLU A 261 -9.04 -0.46 -29.78
N GLU A 262 -8.97 0.53 -28.88
CA GLU A 262 -8.89 1.95 -29.24
C GLU A 262 -7.63 2.26 -30.02
N GLY A 263 -6.46 1.90 -29.52
CA GLY A 263 -5.19 2.10 -30.22
C GLY A 263 -5.13 1.38 -31.57
N ARG A 264 -5.79 0.22 -31.71
CA ARG A 264 -5.91 -0.46 -33.02
C ARG A 264 -6.80 0.30 -33.99
N LYS A 265 -7.90 0.89 -33.48
CA LYS A 265 -8.81 1.71 -34.30
C LYS A 265 -8.14 3.00 -34.76
N GLU A 266 -7.48 3.70 -33.84
CA GLU A 266 -6.71 4.90 -34.14
C GLU A 266 -5.58 4.63 -35.13
N GLY A 267 -4.78 3.60 -34.90
CA GLY A 267 -3.68 3.22 -35.77
C GLY A 267 -4.15 2.82 -37.17
N ARG A 268 -5.36 2.21 -37.29
CA ARG A 268 -5.97 1.93 -38.62
C ARG A 268 -6.40 3.21 -39.32
N GLN A 269 -7.08 4.11 -38.63
CA GLN A 269 -7.49 5.40 -39.20
C GLN A 269 -6.28 6.24 -39.66
N GLN A 270 -5.26 6.31 -38.79
CA GLN A 270 -4.02 7.01 -39.13
C GLN A 270 -3.31 6.39 -40.36
N GLY A 271 -3.28 5.05 -40.45
CA GLY A 271 -2.72 4.32 -41.57
C GLY A 271 -3.48 4.59 -42.89
N GLU A 272 -4.82 4.67 -42.85
CA GLU A 272 -5.66 5.00 -43.99
C GLU A 272 -5.39 6.43 -44.49
N VAL A 273 -5.29 7.42 -43.58
CA VAL A 273 -4.96 8.82 -43.90
C VAL A 273 -3.55 8.92 -44.49
N LEU A 274 -2.54 8.28 -43.88
CA LEU A 274 -1.17 8.27 -44.39
C LEU A 274 -1.08 7.67 -45.78
N LYS A 275 -1.84 6.62 -46.06
CA LYS A 275 -1.93 6.02 -47.40
C LYS A 275 -2.54 6.99 -48.41
N LEU A 276 -3.63 7.66 -48.02
CA LEU A 276 -4.30 8.64 -48.87
C LEU A 276 -3.36 9.82 -49.20
N ILE A 277 -2.68 10.39 -48.19
CA ILE A 277 -1.67 11.45 -48.37
C ILE A 277 -0.60 11.01 -49.38
N THR A 278 -0.09 9.77 -49.24
CA THR A 278 0.94 9.26 -50.15
C THR A 278 0.45 9.15 -51.57
N MET A 279 -0.80 8.72 -51.79
CA MET A 279 -1.39 8.64 -53.12
C MET A 279 -1.67 10.00 -53.72
N VAL A 280 -2.21 10.96 -52.97
CA VAL A 280 -2.43 12.33 -53.38
C VAL A 280 -1.11 13.01 -53.76
N LYS A 281 -0.07 12.89 -52.92
CA LYS A 281 1.26 13.46 -53.20
C LYS A 281 1.83 12.98 -54.54
N LYS A 282 1.73 11.70 -54.83
CA LYS A 282 2.17 11.10 -56.09
C LYS A 282 1.36 11.61 -57.30
N LYS A 283 0.06 11.84 -57.12
CA LYS A 283 -0.81 12.38 -58.15
C LYS A 283 -0.52 13.85 -58.43
N ILE A 284 -0.22 14.63 -57.40
CA ILE A 284 0.23 16.04 -57.54
C ILE A 284 1.54 16.12 -58.36
N GLU A 285 2.50 15.24 -58.10
CA GLU A 285 3.75 15.14 -58.83
C GLU A 285 3.53 14.83 -60.31
N ASN A 286 2.47 14.09 -60.66
CA ASN A 286 2.07 13.82 -62.04
C ASN A 286 1.32 14.99 -62.71
N GLY A 287 1.01 16.04 -61.96
CA GLY A 287 0.29 17.21 -62.49
C GLY A 287 -1.25 17.05 -62.56
N ASP A 288 -1.79 16.04 -61.82
CA ASP A 288 -3.24 15.80 -61.81
C ASP A 288 -3.98 16.90 -61.02
N SER A 289 -5.17 17.26 -61.45
CA SER A 289 -6.05 18.21 -60.75
C SER A 289 -6.79 17.56 -59.60
N VAL A 290 -7.25 18.34 -58.60
CA VAL A 290 -8.03 17.89 -57.45
C VAL A 290 -9.22 17.01 -57.89
N ALA A 291 -10.00 17.45 -58.85
CA ALA A 291 -11.16 16.70 -59.35
C ALA A 291 -10.78 15.34 -59.94
N LYS A 292 -9.66 15.29 -60.70
CA LYS A 292 -9.15 14.01 -61.23
C LYS A 292 -8.63 13.09 -60.16
N ILE A 293 -7.95 13.64 -59.12
CA ILE A 293 -7.43 12.86 -57.99
C ILE A 293 -8.60 12.27 -57.23
N ALA A 294 -9.65 13.05 -56.93
CA ALA A 294 -10.84 12.58 -56.24
C ALA A 294 -11.54 11.45 -56.99
N ASP A 295 -11.71 11.58 -58.27
CA ASP A 295 -12.32 10.55 -59.16
C ASP A 295 -11.47 9.26 -59.20
N ASP A 296 -10.15 9.41 -59.42
CA ASP A 296 -9.23 8.27 -59.52
C ASP A 296 -9.10 7.48 -58.18
N LEU A 297 -9.21 8.16 -57.02
CA LEU A 297 -9.10 7.57 -55.71
C LEU A 297 -10.44 7.17 -55.11
N LEU A 298 -11.55 7.53 -55.76
CA LEU A 298 -12.92 7.33 -55.27
C LEU A 298 -13.14 7.94 -53.88
N GLU A 299 -12.56 9.11 -53.68
CA GLU A 299 -12.62 9.85 -52.38
C GLU A 299 -13.37 11.17 -52.59
N ASP A 300 -13.87 11.74 -51.49
CA ASP A 300 -14.58 13.01 -51.49
C ASP A 300 -13.65 14.16 -51.94
N ALA A 301 -14.16 15.00 -52.85
CA ALA A 301 -13.39 16.10 -53.43
C ALA A 301 -12.92 17.09 -52.36
N ASP A 302 -13.74 17.36 -51.32
CA ASP A 302 -13.41 18.30 -50.25
C ASP A 302 -12.28 17.73 -49.36
N VAL A 303 -12.22 16.42 -49.21
CA VAL A 303 -11.12 15.73 -48.45
C VAL A 303 -9.82 15.82 -49.26
N ILE A 304 -9.90 15.55 -50.56
CA ILE A 304 -8.73 15.62 -51.47
C ILE A 304 -8.21 17.06 -51.57
N GLU A 305 -9.08 18.05 -51.67
CA GLU A 305 -8.71 19.47 -51.73
C GLU A 305 -7.93 19.90 -50.48
N LYS A 306 -8.41 19.55 -49.30
CA LYS A 306 -7.69 19.83 -48.05
C LYS A 306 -6.29 19.23 -48.04
N ILE A 307 -6.17 17.96 -48.42
CA ILE A 307 -4.87 17.26 -48.44
C ILE A 307 -3.96 17.91 -49.50
N TYR A 308 -4.53 18.23 -50.67
CA TYR A 308 -3.82 18.87 -51.78
C TYR A 308 -3.24 20.23 -51.40
N ASP A 309 -4.03 21.08 -50.75
CA ASP A 309 -3.63 22.40 -50.29
C ASP A 309 -2.53 22.34 -49.25
N ILE A 310 -2.68 21.46 -48.22
CA ILE A 310 -1.66 21.27 -47.17
C ILE A 310 -0.33 20.80 -47.79
N ILE A 311 -0.37 19.90 -48.78
CA ILE A 311 0.85 19.43 -49.46
C ILE A 311 1.48 20.56 -50.29
N LYS A 312 0.69 21.37 -50.97
CA LYS A 312 1.17 22.50 -51.78
C LYS A 312 1.78 23.61 -50.92
N GLU A 313 1.16 23.90 -49.79
CA GLU A 313 1.67 24.90 -48.83
C GLU A 313 2.91 24.41 -48.08
N ASN A 314 3.11 23.08 -47.96
CA ASN A 314 4.17 22.49 -47.18
C ASN A 314 4.91 21.38 -47.97
N PRO A 315 5.56 21.69 -49.08
CA PRO A 315 6.15 20.68 -49.97
C PRO A 315 7.29 19.87 -49.33
N GLU A 316 7.97 20.46 -48.34
CA GLU A 316 9.09 19.82 -47.59
C GLU A 316 8.65 18.83 -46.56
N LYS A 317 7.38 18.88 -46.11
CA LYS A 317 6.91 18.06 -45.02
C LYS A 317 6.76 16.59 -45.40
N THR A 318 7.05 15.73 -44.41
CA THR A 318 6.81 14.28 -44.49
C THR A 318 5.30 13.99 -44.46
N ARG A 319 4.90 12.81 -44.92
CA ARG A 319 3.50 12.39 -44.87
C ARG A 319 2.98 12.29 -43.42
N GLU A 320 3.85 11.99 -42.46
CA GLU A 320 3.56 11.92 -41.02
C GLU A 320 3.22 13.33 -40.50
N GLU A 321 4.02 14.33 -40.81
CA GLU A 321 3.79 15.73 -40.42
C GLU A 321 2.51 16.30 -41.08
N ILE A 322 2.22 15.93 -42.32
CA ILE A 322 0.98 16.32 -43.01
C ILE A 322 -0.23 15.66 -42.35
N CYS A 323 -0.09 14.38 -41.94
CA CYS A 323 -1.13 13.67 -41.23
C CYS A 323 -1.45 14.33 -39.87
N GLU A 324 -0.44 14.78 -39.11
CA GLU A 324 -0.63 15.53 -37.86
C GLU A 324 -1.39 16.85 -38.08
N ILE A 325 -1.12 17.57 -39.18
CA ILE A 325 -1.84 18.79 -39.49
C ILE A 325 -3.32 18.51 -39.82
N LEU A 326 -3.60 17.40 -40.50
CA LEU A 326 -4.96 17.01 -40.87
C LEU A 326 -5.80 16.51 -39.70
N MET A 327 -5.15 15.97 -38.67
CA MET A 327 -5.82 15.38 -37.49
C MET A 327 -6.00 16.36 -36.34
N ASN A 328 -5.35 17.52 -36.35
CA ASN A 328 -5.49 18.62 -35.39
C ASN A 328 -6.50 19.68 -35.90
#